data_e156f3a48fabd2843d2a95ce6411f376
#
_entry.id   e156f3a48fabd2843d2a95ce6411f376
#
_cell.length_a   1.000
_cell.length_b   1.000
_cell.length_c   1.000
_cell.angle_alpha   90.00
_cell.angle_beta   90.00
_cell.angle_gamma   90.00
#
_symmetry.space_group_name_H-M   'P 1'
#
loop_
_entity.id
_entity.type
_entity.pdbx_description
1 polymer ?
#
loop_
_entity_poly.entity_id
_entity_poly.type
_entity_poly.pdbx_seq_one_letter_code
_entity_poly.pdbx_strand_id
1 'polypeptide(L)'
;AVHRIWNLFRGNRVFQQVDAIICMFYPSECQNYIVFNKTVVFIPAHRFLIRRCFINDSSSLLKWMFNQPKAPVIVMAAGKYDAEYINYYSGRKVPYIISSTILLYTPPPRYSPLWEDFLYAPFKINEYFKKYQKMVIDACSEENRPCSLVNIRERVRGRFKLEDINKFKAVIVFPYAVLSYYLADLVTTAIPMFVPSPSFLIFFE
;
A
#
# COMPACT_ATOMS: atom_id res chain seq x y z
N ALA A 1 -26.70 5.86 -3.57
CA ALA A 1 -25.79 5.17 -2.62
C ALA A 1 -25.82 5.83 -1.24
N VAL A 2 -25.61 7.14 -1.13
CA VAL A 2 -25.54 7.90 0.15
C VAL A 2 -26.79 7.72 1.00
N HIS A 3 -28.00 7.88 0.43
CA HIS A 3 -29.26 7.69 1.14
C HIS A 3 -29.44 6.27 1.68
N ARG A 4 -28.94 5.26 0.97
CA ARG A 4 -29.00 3.87 1.44
C ARG A 4 -28.12 3.65 2.67
N ILE A 5 -26.92 4.19 2.69
CA ILE A 5 -26.00 4.11 3.83
C ILE A 5 -26.56 4.87 5.01
N TRP A 6 -27.09 6.08 4.81
CA TRP A 6 -27.77 6.83 5.84
C TRP A 6 -28.89 6.03 6.49
N ASN A 7 -29.79 5.44 5.69
CA ASN A 7 -30.90 4.64 6.21
C ASN A 7 -30.46 3.39 6.97
N LEU A 8 -29.35 2.77 6.58
CA LEU A 8 -28.79 1.59 7.25
C LEU A 8 -28.21 1.92 8.63
N PHE A 9 -27.56 3.08 8.77
CA PHE A 9 -26.74 3.37 9.94
C PHE A 9 -27.29 4.47 10.84
N ARG A 10 -28.27 5.27 10.41
CA ARG A 10 -28.83 6.38 11.21
C ARG A 10 -29.39 5.93 12.58
N GLY A 11 -29.90 4.71 12.69
CA GLY A 11 -30.40 4.12 13.93
C GLY A 11 -29.37 3.28 14.69
N ASN A 12 -28.17 3.11 14.18
CA ASN A 12 -27.16 2.29 14.81
C ASN A 12 -26.50 3.05 15.97
N ARG A 13 -26.60 2.52 17.18
CA ARG A 13 -26.04 3.13 18.40
C ARG A 13 -24.54 3.38 18.31
N VAL A 14 -23.78 2.48 17.71
CA VAL A 14 -22.33 2.66 17.52
C VAL A 14 -22.05 3.91 16.70
N PHE A 15 -22.75 4.10 15.58
CA PHE A 15 -22.60 5.30 14.75
C PHE A 15 -23.04 6.60 15.45
N GLN A 16 -23.97 6.51 16.37
CA GLN A 16 -24.39 7.68 17.16
C GLN A 16 -23.34 8.06 18.20
N GLN A 17 -22.64 7.08 18.77
CA GLN A 17 -21.69 7.26 19.86
C GLN A 17 -20.28 7.64 19.41
N VAL A 18 -19.89 7.41 18.16
CA VAL A 18 -18.55 7.77 17.68
C VAL A 18 -18.44 9.28 17.43
N ASP A 19 -17.30 9.83 17.78
CA ASP A 19 -17.00 11.27 17.57
C ASP A 19 -16.45 11.51 16.16
N ALA A 20 -15.75 10.53 15.59
CA ALA A 20 -15.16 10.61 14.27
C ALA A 20 -15.21 9.27 13.54
N ILE A 21 -15.12 9.33 12.22
CA ILE A 21 -15.09 8.19 11.32
C ILE A 21 -13.76 8.20 10.56
N ILE A 22 -12.95 7.16 10.73
CA ILE A 22 -11.74 6.99 9.94
C ILE A 22 -12.09 6.21 8.70
N CYS A 23 -11.90 6.83 7.54
CA CYS A 23 -12.15 6.25 6.24
C CYS A 23 -10.83 6.03 5.51
N MET A 24 -10.56 4.80 5.16
CA MET A 24 -9.37 4.40 4.40
C MET A 24 -9.78 3.89 3.02
N PHE A 25 -8.84 3.82 2.08
CA PHE A 25 -8.96 3.29 0.73
C PHE A 25 -9.52 4.26 -0.32
N TYR A 26 -10.79 4.18 -0.66
CA TYR A 26 -11.34 4.90 -1.81
C TYR A 26 -12.03 6.19 -1.39
N PRO A 27 -11.68 7.32 -1.99
CA PRO A 27 -12.34 8.61 -1.72
C PRO A 27 -13.86 8.55 -1.89
N SER A 28 -14.33 7.77 -2.86
CA SER A 28 -15.75 7.60 -3.17
C SER A 28 -16.56 6.95 -2.05
N GLU A 29 -15.93 6.10 -1.28
CA GLU A 29 -16.59 5.46 -0.12
C GLU A 29 -16.70 6.44 1.03
N CYS A 30 -15.69 7.27 1.22
CA CYS A 30 -15.64 8.25 2.29
C CYS A 30 -16.71 9.34 2.15
N GLN A 31 -17.11 9.69 0.94
CA GLN A 31 -18.23 10.63 0.69
C GLN A 31 -19.52 10.21 1.40
N ASN A 32 -19.73 8.92 1.54
CA ASN A 32 -20.94 8.38 2.15
C ASN A 32 -21.06 8.69 3.65
N TYR A 33 -19.94 8.99 4.32
CA TYR A 33 -19.92 9.24 5.76
C TYR A 33 -20.11 10.71 6.15
N ILE A 34 -19.97 11.63 5.20
CA ILE A 34 -20.13 13.08 5.46
C ILE A 34 -21.56 13.42 5.88
N VAL A 35 -22.54 12.63 5.44
CA VAL A 35 -23.97 12.82 5.79
C VAL A 35 -24.28 12.64 7.26
N PHE A 36 -23.40 12.02 8.04
CA PHE A 36 -23.60 11.78 9.47
C PHE A 36 -23.24 12.97 10.35
N ASN A 37 -22.77 14.07 9.76
CA ASN A 37 -22.35 15.28 10.49
C ASN A 37 -21.32 14.98 11.58
N LYS A 38 -20.45 14.04 11.35
CA LYS A 38 -19.32 13.63 12.19
C LYS A 38 -18.01 14.03 11.52
N THR A 39 -16.97 14.19 12.32
CA THR A 39 -15.61 14.36 11.76
C THR A 39 -15.24 13.14 10.93
N VAL A 40 -14.85 13.35 9.67
CA VAL A 40 -14.35 12.27 8.80
C VAL A 40 -12.86 12.46 8.60
N VAL A 41 -12.07 11.53 9.12
CA VAL A 41 -10.63 11.45 8.85
C VAL A 41 -10.44 10.57 7.63
N PHE A 42 -9.99 11.17 6.55
CA PHE A 42 -9.78 10.48 5.29
C PHE A 42 -8.30 10.21 5.04
N ILE A 43 -7.94 8.93 4.88
CA ILE A 43 -6.58 8.47 4.60
C ILE A 43 -6.60 7.68 3.29
N PRO A 44 -6.31 8.30 2.13
CA PRO A 44 -6.31 7.60 0.86
C PRO A 44 -5.17 6.58 0.81
N ALA A 45 -5.51 5.31 0.67
CA ALA A 45 -4.53 4.25 0.49
C ALA A 45 -4.25 3.92 -0.99
N HIS A 46 -5.15 4.30 -1.87
CA HIS A 46 -5.03 4.12 -3.31
C HIS A 46 -5.19 5.49 -3.97
N ARG A 47 -4.09 6.04 -4.45
CA ARG A 47 -3.93 7.29 -5.19
C ARG A 47 -5.21 7.68 -5.94
N PHE A 48 -6.20 8.21 -5.25
CA PHE A 48 -7.42 8.76 -5.84
C PHE A 48 -7.95 7.98 -7.06
N LEU A 49 -7.78 6.63 -7.07
CA LEU A 49 -8.39 5.79 -8.07
C LEU A 49 -9.89 5.93 -7.96
N ILE A 50 -10.45 6.74 -8.85
CA ILE A 50 -11.87 7.07 -8.93
C ILE A 50 -12.60 5.88 -9.54
N ARG A 51 -12.58 4.73 -8.86
CA ARG A 51 -13.50 3.66 -9.24
C ARG A 51 -14.87 3.98 -8.66
N ARG A 52 -15.81 4.38 -9.53
CA ARG A 52 -17.22 4.61 -9.22
C ARG A 52 -17.55 5.88 -8.42
N CYS A 53 -16.78 6.95 -8.55
CA CYS A 53 -17.18 8.26 -8.07
C CYS A 53 -18.11 8.95 -9.06
N PHE A 54 -19.04 9.75 -8.54
CA PHE A 54 -19.85 10.68 -9.34
C PHE A 54 -19.04 11.88 -9.86
N ILE A 55 -17.80 12.01 -9.45
CA ILE A 55 -16.86 13.09 -9.80
C ILE A 55 -15.79 12.51 -10.71
N ASN A 56 -15.66 13.07 -11.91
CA ASN A 56 -14.84 12.50 -12.97
C ASN A 56 -13.34 12.76 -12.84
N ASP A 57 -12.90 13.51 -11.84
CA ASP A 57 -11.47 13.76 -11.62
C ASP A 57 -11.09 13.87 -10.14
N SER A 58 -9.84 13.51 -9.84
CA SER A 58 -9.29 13.51 -8.48
C SER A 58 -9.21 14.89 -7.86
N SER A 59 -8.94 15.92 -8.67
CA SER A 59 -8.79 17.30 -8.24
C SER A 59 -10.12 17.86 -7.75
N SER A 60 -11.20 17.63 -8.51
CA SER A 60 -12.56 18.02 -8.12
C SER A 60 -13.02 17.32 -6.84
N LEU A 61 -12.70 16.04 -6.69
CA LEU A 61 -13.02 15.29 -5.48
C LEU A 61 -12.29 15.85 -4.27
N LEU A 62 -10.99 16.12 -4.36
CA LEU A 62 -10.22 16.72 -3.29
C LEU A 62 -10.75 18.11 -2.92
N LYS A 63 -10.96 18.97 -3.90
CA LYS A 63 -11.55 20.30 -3.66
C LYS A 63 -12.89 20.19 -2.95
N TRP A 64 -13.74 19.26 -3.39
CA TRP A 64 -15.02 19.00 -2.75
C TRP A 64 -14.84 18.54 -1.30
N MET A 65 -13.94 17.61 -0.99
CA MET A 65 -13.69 17.12 0.36
C MET A 65 -13.18 18.22 1.29
N PHE A 66 -12.28 19.08 0.81
CA PHE A 66 -11.75 20.17 1.60
C PHE A 66 -12.76 21.31 1.88
N ASN A 67 -13.81 21.39 1.09
CA ASN A 67 -14.79 22.48 1.15
C ASN A 67 -16.13 22.03 1.75
N GLN A 68 -16.15 20.98 2.58
CA GLN A 68 -17.40 20.52 3.20
C GLN A 68 -17.85 21.47 4.33
N PRO A 69 -19.02 22.13 4.21
CA PRO A 69 -19.51 23.05 5.24
C PRO A 69 -20.17 22.35 6.43
N LYS A 70 -20.64 21.12 6.24
CA LYS A 70 -21.49 20.42 7.22
C LYS A 70 -20.75 19.44 8.12
N ALA A 71 -19.61 18.91 7.68
CA ALA A 71 -18.83 17.96 8.47
C ALA A 71 -17.34 18.27 8.28
N PRO A 72 -16.56 18.40 9.37
CA PRO A 72 -15.13 18.58 9.26
C PRO A 72 -14.50 17.36 8.62
N VAL A 73 -13.90 17.56 7.45
CA VAL A 73 -13.12 16.52 6.76
C VAL A 73 -11.64 16.80 6.97
N ILE A 74 -10.96 15.88 7.64
CA ILE A 74 -9.52 15.92 7.85
C ILE A 74 -8.90 14.97 6.84
N VAL A 75 -8.16 15.51 5.87
CA VAL A 75 -7.42 14.70 4.90
C VAL A 75 -6.01 14.49 5.42
N MET A 76 -5.60 13.23 5.50
CA MET A 76 -4.24 12.83 5.86
C MET A 76 -3.70 11.92 4.76
N ALA A 77 -2.38 11.87 4.61
CA ALA A 77 -1.75 10.97 3.66
C ALA A 77 -1.15 9.73 4.37
N ALA A 78 -1.11 8.61 3.67
CA ALA A 78 -0.50 7.38 4.18
C ALA A 78 1.05 7.38 4.09
N GLY A 79 1.62 8.40 3.47
CA GLY A 79 3.06 8.60 3.37
C GLY A 79 3.40 9.95 2.76
N LYS A 80 4.68 10.31 2.79
CA LYS A 80 5.16 11.59 2.25
C LYS A 80 4.83 11.77 0.77
N TYR A 81 5.01 10.72 -0.03
CA TYR A 81 4.68 10.78 -1.46
C TYR A 81 3.20 11.09 -1.71
N ASP A 82 2.31 10.45 -0.97
CA ASP A 82 0.87 10.72 -1.11
C ASP A 82 0.51 12.13 -0.62
N ALA A 83 1.21 12.65 0.39
CA ALA A 83 1.04 14.04 0.83
C ALA A 83 1.42 15.03 -0.27
N GLU A 84 2.56 14.83 -0.94
CA GLU A 84 2.99 15.65 -2.06
C GLU A 84 2.03 15.53 -3.25
N TYR A 85 1.54 14.34 -3.53
CA TYR A 85 0.52 14.11 -4.56
C TYR A 85 -0.77 14.90 -4.26
N ILE A 86 -1.27 14.83 -3.02
CA ILE A 86 -2.44 15.59 -2.59
C ILE A 86 -2.19 17.10 -2.70
N ASN A 87 -1.02 17.56 -2.27
CA ASN A 87 -0.62 18.96 -2.37
C ASN A 87 -0.63 19.43 -3.84
N TYR A 88 -0.04 18.66 -4.74
CA TYR A 88 0.01 18.99 -6.16
C TYR A 88 -1.40 19.17 -6.76
N TYR A 89 -2.32 18.25 -6.49
CA TYR A 89 -3.66 18.29 -7.09
C TYR A 89 -4.65 19.21 -6.37
N SER A 90 -4.48 19.46 -5.07
CA SER A 90 -5.40 20.27 -4.28
C SER A 90 -4.89 21.66 -3.94
N GLY A 91 -3.59 21.88 -4.05
CA GLY A 91 -2.92 23.09 -3.56
C GLY A 91 -2.86 23.17 -2.02
N ARG A 92 -3.17 22.07 -1.30
CA ARG A 92 -3.22 22.06 0.17
C ARG A 92 -2.23 21.07 0.75
N LYS A 93 -1.41 21.54 1.69
CA LYS A 93 -0.54 20.67 2.47
C LYS A 93 -1.38 19.86 3.46
N VAL A 94 -1.14 18.54 3.50
CA VAL A 94 -1.78 17.63 4.44
C VAL A 94 -0.74 16.94 5.30
N PRO A 95 -1.07 16.59 6.56
CA PRO A 95 -0.22 15.76 7.37
C PRO A 95 -0.13 14.35 6.79
N TYR A 96 0.96 13.65 7.05
CA TYR A 96 1.11 12.25 6.67
C TYR A 96 1.54 11.39 7.85
N ILE A 97 1.13 10.13 7.80
CA ILE A 97 1.55 9.10 8.75
C ILE A 97 2.74 8.34 8.15
N ILE A 98 3.75 8.10 8.95
CA ILE A 98 4.81 7.15 8.57
C ILE A 98 4.20 5.78 8.78
N SER A 99 3.73 5.15 7.69
CA SER A 99 3.13 3.84 7.78
C SER A 99 4.22 2.79 8.02
N SER A 100 4.30 2.31 9.24
CA SER A 100 4.98 1.07 9.58
C SER A 100 3.92 0.13 10.15
N THR A 101 3.36 -0.72 9.31
CA THR A 101 2.16 -1.48 9.67
C THR A 101 2.46 -2.68 10.55
N ILE A 102 3.62 -3.30 10.42
CA ILE A 102 3.95 -4.56 11.09
C ILE A 102 4.58 -4.36 12.46
N LEU A 103 5.41 -3.34 12.63
CA LEU A 103 6.06 -3.08 13.95
C LEU A 103 5.05 -2.80 15.08
N LEU A 104 3.80 -2.48 14.75
CA LEU A 104 2.76 -2.25 15.74
C LEU A 104 2.17 -3.53 16.32
N TYR A 105 2.31 -4.68 15.64
CA TYR A 105 1.56 -5.90 15.97
C TYR A 105 2.43 -7.10 16.31
N THR A 106 3.67 -7.16 15.83
CA THR A 106 4.57 -8.29 16.07
C THR A 106 6.00 -7.80 16.21
N PRO A 107 6.77 -8.37 17.17
CA PRO A 107 8.20 -8.14 17.18
C PRO A 107 8.80 -8.60 15.85
N PRO A 108 9.75 -7.86 15.27
CA PRO A 108 10.35 -8.23 14.00
C PRO A 108 11.03 -9.60 14.13
N PRO A 109 10.76 -10.52 13.21
CA PRO A 109 11.41 -11.82 13.26
C PRO A 109 12.90 -11.65 12.96
N ARG A 110 13.73 -12.44 13.66
CA ARG A 110 15.16 -12.46 13.42
C ARG A 110 15.45 -13.05 12.04
N TYR A 111 16.32 -12.38 11.27
CA TYR A 111 16.82 -12.90 10.02
C TYR A 111 17.60 -14.21 10.25
N SER A 112 17.14 -15.29 9.62
CA SER A 112 17.74 -16.61 9.76
C SER A 112 17.51 -17.41 8.46
N PRO A 113 18.37 -17.22 7.44
CA PRO A 113 18.19 -17.86 6.15
C PRO A 113 18.35 -19.38 6.26
N LEU A 114 17.39 -20.10 5.72
CA LEU A 114 17.38 -21.55 5.59
C LEU A 114 17.46 -22.00 4.12
N TRP A 115 17.11 -21.10 3.20
CA TRP A 115 17.07 -21.34 1.77
C TRP A 115 18.07 -20.44 1.05
N GLU A 116 18.78 -21.00 0.08
CA GLU A 116 19.71 -20.26 -0.79
C GLU A 116 19.01 -19.44 -1.86
N ASP A 117 17.69 -19.58 -1.97
CA ASP A 117 16.87 -18.89 -2.94
C ASP A 117 16.73 -17.40 -2.63
N PHE A 118 16.66 -16.59 -3.69
CA PHE A 118 16.16 -15.22 -3.61
C PHE A 118 14.64 -15.21 -3.69
N LEU A 119 14.01 -14.41 -2.84
CA LEU A 119 12.56 -14.24 -2.82
C LEU A 119 12.15 -13.11 -3.77
N TYR A 120 11.19 -13.38 -4.63
CA TYR A 120 10.56 -12.36 -5.47
C TYR A 120 9.54 -11.53 -4.69
N ALA A 121 9.66 -10.21 -4.73
CA ALA A 121 8.64 -9.29 -4.24
C ALA A 121 8.22 -8.32 -5.38
N PRO A 122 6.92 -8.07 -5.55
CA PRO A 122 5.77 -8.41 -4.70
C PRO A 122 5.44 -9.90 -4.70
N PHE A 123 4.96 -10.41 -3.59
CA PHE A 123 4.71 -11.85 -3.36
C PHE A 123 3.57 -12.44 -4.20
N LYS A 124 2.97 -11.64 -5.06
CA LYS A 124 1.93 -12.07 -6.00
C LYS A 124 2.57 -12.45 -7.32
N ILE A 125 2.32 -13.65 -7.80
CA ILE A 125 2.71 -14.06 -9.15
C ILE A 125 1.94 -13.18 -10.14
N ASN A 126 2.67 -12.50 -11.00
CA ASN A 126 2.16 -11.72 -12.10
C ASN A 126 2.85 -12.14 -13.41
N GLU A 127 2.41 -11.58 -14.52
CA GLU A 127 2.96 -11.85 -15.85
C GLU A 127 4.46 -11.54 -15.97
N TYR A 128 4.95 -10.58 -15.16
CA TYR A 128 6.36 -10.19 -15.17
C TYR A 128 7.26 -11.12 -14.36
N PHE A 129 6.71 -11.94 -13.46
CA PHE A 129 7.51 -12.81 -12.59
C PHE A 129 8.46 -13.72 -13.38
N LYS A 130 7.96 -14.41 -14.41
CA LYS A 130 8.77 -15.29 -15.26
C LYS A 130 9.87 -14.53 -16.00
N LYS A 131 9.57 -13.31 -16.45
CA LYS A 131 10.55 -12.44 -17.11
C LYS A 131 11.68 -12.08 -16.16
N TYR A 132 11.35 -11.62 -14.96
CA TYR A 132 12.33 -11.25 -13.94
C TYR A 132 13.12 -12.46 -13.43
N GLN A 133 12.44 -13.59 -13.25
CA GLN A 133 13.09 -14.86 -12.87
C GLN A 133 14.19 -15.25 -13.88
N LYS A 134 13.87 -15.21 -15.17
CA LYS A 134 14.84 -15.49 -16.23
C LYS A 134 16.01 -14.51 -16.18
N MET A 135 15.75 -13.21 -16.10
CA MET A 135 16.80 -12.18 -16.04
C MET A 135 17.77 -12.39 -14.87
N VAL A 136 17.26 -12.71 -13.69
CA VAL A 136 18.09 -12.96 -12.51
C VAL A 136 18.94 -14.22 -12.72
N ILE A 137 18.36 -15.28 -13.24
CA ILE A 137 19.07 -16.54 -13.50
C ILE A 137 20.17 -16.32 -14.56
N ASP A 138 19.85 -15.62 -15.65
CA ASP A 138 20.80 -15.32 -16.71
C ASP A 138 22.00 -14.53 -16.17
N ALA A 139 21.75 -13.45 -15.40
CA ALA A 139 22.80 -12.64 -14.77
C ALA A 139 23.66 -13.44 -13.79
N CYS A 140 23.07 -14.33 -13.01
CA CYS A 140 23.84 -15.21 -12.13
C CYS A 140 24.69 -16.22 -12.90
N SER A 141 24.20 -16.68 -14.05
CA SER A 141 24.92 -17.62 -14.91
C SER A 141 26.15 -16.98 -15.57
N GLU A 142 26.02 -15.73 -15.99
CA GLU A 142 27.13 -14.93 -16.54
C GLU A 142 28.29 -14.77 -15.54
N GLU A 143 27.95 -14.70 -14.24
CA GLU A 143 28.92 -14.60 -13.15
C GLU A 143 29.39 -15.96 -12.61
N ASN A 144 28.99 -17.08 -13.26
CA ASN A 144 29.24 -18.45 -12.79
C ASN A 144 28.77 -18.69 -11.33
N ARG A 145 27.71 -18.04 -10.91
CA ARG A 145 27.13 -18.18 -9.56
C ARG A 145 25.70 -18.73 -9.66
N PRO A 146 25.46 -19.97 -9.25
CA PRO A 146 24.10 -20.50 -9.28
C PRO A 146 23.19 -19.69 -8.34
N CYS A 147 22.06 -19.26 -8.86
CA CYS A 147 21.02 -18.63 -8.07
C CYS A 147 19.64 -19.06 -8.53
N SER A 148 18.67 -18.89 -7.65
CA SER A 148 17.26 -19.10 -7.98
C SER A 148 16.43 -17.93 -7.45
N LEU A 149 15.49 -17.47 -8.25
CA LEU A 149 14.47 -16.50 -7.85
C LEU A 149 13.13 -17.23 -7.79
N VAL A 150 12.54 -17.29 -6.63
CA VAL A 150 11.29 -18.04 -6.39
C VAL A 150 10.20 -17.14 -5.83
N ASN A 151 8.96 -17.51 -6.05
CA ASN A 151 7.84 -16.92 -5.34
C ASN A 151 7.66 -17.64 -4.00
N ILE A 152 7.22 -16.91 -2.98
CA ILE A 152 7.02 -17.47 -1.62
C ILE A 152 6.09 -18.71 -1.65
N ARG A 153 5.13 -18.75 -2.58
CA ARG A 153 4.17 -19.87 -2.73
C ARG A 153 4.82 -21.17 -3.18
N GLU A 154 6.02 -21.12 -3.73
CA GLU A 154 6.78 -22.31 -4.13
C GLU A 154 7.40 -23.01 -2.92
N ARG A 155 7.63 -22.28 -1.82
CA ARG A 155 8.23 -22.80 -0.59
C ARG A 155 7.24 -22.93 0.57
N VAL A 156 6.23 -22.06 0.64
CA VAL A 156 5.28 -22.00 1.74
C VAL A 156 3.85 -22.21 1.22
N ARG A 157 3.22 -23.29 1.70
CA ARG A 157 1.82 -23.59 1.37
C ARG A 157 0.88 -22.78 2.29
N GLY A 158 -0.21 -22.25 1.73
CA GLY A 158 -1.20 -21.51 2.50
C GLY A 158 -0.80 -20.04 2.79
N ARG A 159 -1.14 -19.54 3.96
CA ARG A 159 -0.77 -18.19 4.41
C ARG A 159 0.66 -18.20 4.94
N PHE A 160 1.50 -17.33 4.42
CA PHE A 160 2.85 -17.13 4.94
C PHE A 160 2.85 -16.04 6.02
N LYS A 161 3.86 -16.10 6.88
CA LYS A 161 4.16 -15.12 7.93
C LYS A 161 5.46 -14.40 7.60
N LEU A 162 5.81 -13.39 8.39
CA LEU A 162 7.09 -12.67 8.22
C LEU A 162 8.29 -13.57 8.48
N GLU A 163 8.17 -14.51 9.43
CA GLU A 163 9.21 -15.50 9.71
C GLU A 163 9.53 -16.35 8.49
N ASP A 164 8.55 -16.61 7.63
CA ASP A 164 8.77 -17.38 6.41
C ASP A 164 9.57 -16.58 5.37
N ILE A 165 9.41 -15.27 5.34
CA ILE A 165 10.20 -14.38 4.48
C ILE A 165 11.67 -14.41 4.91
N ASN A 166 11.95 -14.39 6.21
CA ASN A 166 13.30 -14.37 6.76
C ASN A 166 14.09 -15.67 6.59
N LYS A 167 13.45 -16.72 6.06
CA LYS A 167 14.12 -17.98 5.70
C LYS A 167 14.82 -17.91 4.35
N PHE A 168 14.54 -16.91 3.53
CA PHE A 168 15.21 -16.71 2.24
C PHE A 168 16.55 -16.00 2.40
N LYS A 169 17.44 -16.21 1.45
CA LYS A 169 18.77 -15.58 1.43
C LYS A 169 18.68 -14.06 1.32
N ALA A 170 17.79 -13.57 0.47
CA ALA A 170 17.50 -12.16 0.29
C ALA A 170 16.18 -11.98 -0.47
N VAL A 171 15.71 -10.74 -0.55
CA VAL A 171 14.54 -10.37 -1.37
C VAL A 171 14.99 -9.52 -2.55
N ILE A 172 14.58 -9.88 -3.74
CA ILE A 172 14.69 -9.03 -4.93
C ILE A 172 13.36 -8.33 -5.13
N VAL A 173 13.38 -7.01 -5.04
CA VAL A 173 12.20 -6.17 -5.06
C VAL A 173 12.01 -5.56 -6.44
N PHE A 174 10.89 -5.86 -7.09
CA PHE A 174 10.45 -5.19 -8.30
C PHE A 174 9.24 -4.32 -7.96
N PRO A 175 9.41 -3.02 -7.72
CA PRO A 175 8.31 -2.16 -7.32
C PRO A 175 7.28 -2.06 -8.46
N TYR A 176 6.04 -2.44 -8.18
CA TYR A 176 4.92 -2.30 -9.12
C TYR A 176 4.19 -0.96 -8.97
N ALA A 177 4.55 -0.20 -7.96
CA ALA A 177 4.00 1.11 -7.67
C ALA A 177 4.99 1.94 -6.86
N VAL A 178 4.91 3.26 -6.98
CA VAL A 178 5.78 4.21 -6.25
C VAL A 178 5.67 4.04 -4.74
N LEU A 179 4.47 3.71 -4.24
CA LEU A 179 4.26 3.37 -2.84
C LEU A 179 3.88 1.89 -2.73
N SER A 180 4.77 1.11 -2.17
CA SER A 180 4.56 -0.32 -1.92
C SER A 180 4.70 -0.58 -0.43
N TYR A 181 3.59 -0.74 0.28
CA TYR A 181 3.57 -0.91 1.74
C TYR A 181 4.41 -2.09 2.21
N TYR A 182 4.48 -3.16 1.42
CA TYR A 182 5.31 -4.32 1.76
C TYR A 182 6.80 -4.00 1.88
N LEU A 183 7.29 -2.90 1.29
CA LEU A 183 8.69 -2.47 1.46
C LEU A 183 8.96 -2.06 2.91
N ALA A 184 8.04 -1.33 3.54
CA ALA A 184 8.16 -0.99 4.95
C ALA A 184 8.20 -2.25 5.82
N ASP A 185 7.39 -3.23 5.49
CA ASP A 185 7.34 -4.51 6.18
C ASP A 185 8.66 -5.29 6.01
N LEU A 186 9.23 -5.33 4.81
CA LEU A 186 10.50 -5.98 4.54
C LEU A 186 11.68 -5.31 5.27
N VAL A 187 11.72 -3.97 5.32
CA VAL A 187 12.76 -3.24 6.08
C VAL A 187 12.77 -3.67 7.54
N THR A 188 11.59 -3.90 8.11
CA THR A 188 11.48 -4.29 9.54
C THR A 188 11.98 -5.71 9.82
N THR A 189 12.04 -6.57 8.81
CA THR A 189 12.51 -7.95 8.96
C THR A 189 14.03 -8.08 8.94
N ALA A 190 14.74 -7.00 8.61
CA ALA A 190 16.20 -6.98 8.44
C ALA A 190 16.73 -8.00 7.40
N ILE A 191 15.87 -8.50 6.51
CA ILE A 191 16.30 -9.35 5.39
C ILE A 191 17.08 -8.50 4.38
N PRO A 192 18.20 -8.97 3.80
CA PRO A 192 18.87 -8.26 2.72
C PRO A 192 17.92 -8.02 1.54
N MET A 193 17.90 -6.79 1.03
CA MET A 193 17.03 -6.42 -0.08
C MET A 193 17.85 -5.87 -1.25
N PHE A 194 17.57 -6.38 -2.43
CA PHE A 194 18.03 -5.83 -3.69
C PHE A 194 16.89 -5.08 -4.36
N VAL A 195 17.11 -3.81 -4.61
CA VAL A 195 16.14 -2.95 -5.32
C VAL A 195 16.74 -2.49 -6.64
N PRO A 196 15.96 -2.39 -7.71
CA PRO A 196 16.46 -1.88 -8.99
C PRO A 196 16.98 -0.46 -8.85
N SER A 197 18.03 -0.14 -9.57
CA SER A 197 18.49 1.24 -9.67
C SER A 197 17.44 2.14 -10.36
N PRO A 198 17.41 3.45 -10.11
CA PRO A 198 16.54 4.35 -10.84
C PRO A 198 16.71 4.27 -12.37
N SER A 199 17.94 4.13 -12.86
CA SER A 199 18.21 3.95 -14.28
C SER A 199 17.59 2.67 -14.84
N PHE A 200 17.64 1.57 -14.11
CA PHE A 200 16.98 0.33 -14.52
C PHE A 200 15.45 0.50 -14.65
N LEU A 201 14.83 1.24 -13.73
CA LEU A 201 13.38 1.47 -13.76
C LEU A 201 12.93 2.30 -14.97
N ILE A 202 13.75 3.26 -15.41
CA ILE A 202 13.45 4.10 -16.59
C ILE A 202 13.44 3.27 -17.89
N PHE A 203 14.28 2.23 -17.99
CA PHE A 203 14.34 1.38 -19.17
C PHE A 203 13.23 0.30 -19.24
N PHE A 204 12.42 0.19 -18.20
CA PHE A 204 11.41 -0.88 -18.09
C PHE A 204 9.96 -0.42 -18.35
N GLU A 205 9.75 0.88 -18.59
CA GLU A 205 8.48 1.43 -19.09
C GLU A 205 8.45 1.33 -20.63
#